data_41b852f22003ec1dbcf4fbdfe8a4897a
#
_entry.id   41b852f22003ec1dbcf4fbdfe8a4897a
#
_cell.length_a   1.000
_cell.length_b   1.000
_cell.length_c   1.000
_cell.angle_alpha   90.00
_cell.angle_beta   90.00
_cell.angle_gamma   90.00
#
_symmetry.space_group_name_H-M   'P 1'
#
loop_
_entity.id
_entity.type
_entity.pdbx_description
1 polymer ?
#
loop_
_entity_poly.entity_id
_entity_poly.type
_entity_poly.pdbx_seq_one_letter_code
_entity_poly.pdbx_strand_id
1 'polypeptide(L)'
;MSVAVFAGTFDPFTVGHLDIVRRASTHFETLYVSVCPNPGKQLPRFSLEQRLELIRDAVRGIDNVRVAHFEHCRLVGADCIVRGIRSGQDVEYERMLESVNKKLDSRIETIFLLSKPEYCHISSSLVRQLMDINIGIEDLVPNAENGIFKRMND
;
A
#
# COMPACT_ATOMS: atom_id res chain seq x y z
N MET A 1 -13.35 -16.32 -10.35
CA MET A 1 -12.68 -15.00 -10.48
C MET A 1 -12.12 -14.61 -9.14
N SER A 2 -10.82 -14.35 -9.06
CA SER A 2 -10.19 -13.99 -7.80
C SER A 2 -9.91 -12.49 -7.74
N VAL A 3 -10.49 -11.84 -6.76
CA VAL A 3 -10.34 -10.41 -6.49
C VAL A 3 -9.61 -10.23 -5.17
N ALA A 4 -8.53 -9.47 -5.18
CA ALA A 4 -7.80 -9.14 -3.98
C ALA A 4 -7.73 -7.64 -3.74
N VAL A 5 -7.51 -7.27 -2.47
CA VAL A 5 -7.29 -5.88 -2.05
C VAL A 5 -5.97 -5.78 -1.31
N PHE A 6 -5.13 -4.88 -1.75
CA PHE A 6 -3.97 -4.42 -1.01
C PHE A 6 -4.30 -3.05 -0.41
N ALA A 7 -4.57 -3.03 0.88
CA ALA A 7 -5.02 -1.85 1.59
C ALA A 7 -3.91 -1.22 2.42
N GLY A 8 -3.86 0.09 2.46
CA GLY A 8 -2.91 0.83 3.28
C GLY A 8 -3.19 2.32 3.31
N THR A 9 -2.45 3.04 4.15
CA THR A 9 -2.51 4.51 4.19
C THR A 9 -1.75 5.11 3.01
N PHE A 10 -0.62 4.49 2.62
CA PHE A 10 0.22 4.91 1.50
C PHE A 10 0.60 6.40 1.53
N ASP A 11 1.27 6.80 2.57
CA ASP A 11 1.59 8.21 2.87
C ASP A 11 3.11 8.49 3.00
N PRO A 12 3.86 8.45 1.90
CA PRO A 12 3.48 8.13 0.53
C PRO A 12 3.55 6.63 0.19
N PHE A 13 3.11 6.27 -0.99
CA PHE A 13 3.35 4.97 -1.61
C PHE A 13 4.83 4.81 -1.93
N THR A 14 5.44 3.67 -1.55
CA THR A 14 6.89 3.42 -1.67
C THR A 14 7.21 2.37 -2.73
N VAL A 15 8.50 2.25 -3.07
CA VAL A 15 8.97 1.16 -3.96
C VAL A 15 8.74 -0.22 -3.35
N GLY A 16 8.74 -0.34 -2.02
CA GLY A 16 8.37 -1.58 -1.33
C GLY A 16 6.88 -1.94 -1.54
N HIS A 17 5.99 -0.97 -1.46
CA HIS A 17 4.58 -1.17 -1.81
C HIS A 17 4.40 -1.59 -3.27
N LEU A 18 5.11 -0.95 -4.19
CA LEU A 18 5.05 -1.29 -5.61
C LEU A 18 5.53 -2.72 -5.89
N ASP A 19 6.58 -3.18 -5.22
CA ASP A 19 7.04 -4.57 -5.33
C ASP A 19 5.95 -5.56 -4.92
N ILE A 20 5.28 -5.32 -3.80
CA ILE A 20 4.14 -6.14 -3.35
C ILE A 20 3.02 -6.13 -4.40
N VAL A 21 2.66 -4.96 -4.93
CA VAL A 21 1.62 -4.85 -5.97
C VAL A 21 1.98 -5.65 -7.22
N ARG A 22 3.20 -5.51 -7.73
CA ARG A 22 3.66 -6.24 -8.91
C ARG A 22 3.60 -7.75 -8.71
N ARG A 23 4.04 -8.23 -7.56
CA ARG A 23 4.03 -9.66 -7.25
C ARG A 23 2.62 -10.18 -7.01
N ALA A 24 1.80 -9.46 -6.25
CA ALA A 24 0.42 -9.83 -6.01
C ALA A 24 -0.41 -9.85 -7.31
N SER A 25 -0.19 -8.89 -8.20
CA SER A 25 -0.94 -8.80 -9.46
C SER A 25 -0.81 -10.04 -10.35
N THR A 26 0.25 -10.82 -10.20
CA THR A 26 0.43 -12.08 -10.95
C THR A 26 -0.40 -13.24 -10.43
N HIS A 27 -1.01 -13.11 -9.25
CA HIS A 27 -1.76 -14.18 -8.59
C HIS A 27 -3.28 -13.98 -8.62
N PHE A 28 -3.74 -12.79 -8.98
CA PHE A 28 -5.17 -12.44 -8.95
C PHE A 28 -5.62 -11.90 -10.31
N GLU A 29 -6.87 -12.12 -10.65
CA GLU A 29 -7.46 -11.55 -11.87
C GLU A 29 -7.64 -10.03 -11.75
N THR A 30 -7.98 -9.55 -10.56
CA THR A 30 -8.07 -8.13 -10.24
C THR A 30 -7.44 -7.86 -8.88
N LEU A 31 -6.55 -6.89 -8.83
CA LEU A 31 -5.96 -6.40 -7.58
C LEU A 31 -6.36 -4.94 -7.39
N TYR A 32 -7.10 -4.67 -6.32
CA TYR A 32 -7.36 -3.29 -5.88
C TYR A 32 -6.24 -2.84 -4.96
N VAL A 33 -5.64 -1.70 -5.26
CA VAL A 33 -4.78 -0.95 -4.33
C VAL A 33 -5.66 0.13 -3.71
N SER A 34 -6.01 -0.03 -2.45
CA SER A 34 -6.98 0.83 -1.78
C SER A 34 -6.33 1.68 -0.69
N VAL A 35 -6.48 3.00 -0.82
CA VAL A 35 -6.15 3.91 0.26
C VAL A 35 -7.24 3.83 1.31
N CYS A 36 -6.87 3.39 2.51
CA CYS A 36 -7.79 3.23 3.63
C CYS A 36 -7.42 4.18 4.76
N PRO A 37 -8.42 4.75 5.45
CA PRO A 37 -8.14 5.54 6.64
C PRO A 37 -7.58 4.64 7.75
N ASN A 38 -6.69 5.21 8.57
CA ASN A 38 -6.22 4.56 9.78
C ASN A 38 -6.58 5.42 10.99
N PRO A 39 -7.68 5.11 11.70
CA PRO A 39 -8.21 5.95 12.78
C PRO A 39 -7.23 6.17 13.95
N GLY A 40 -6.25 5.29 14.12
CA GLY A 40 -5.28 5.35 15.22
C GLY A 40 -4.00 6.11 14.89
N LYS A 41 -3.86 6.65 13.68
CA LYS A 41 -2.65 7.37 13.26
C LYS A 41 -2.90 8.88 13.12
N GLN A 42 -1.80 9.63 13.15
CA GLN A 42 -1.80 11.06 12.84
C GLN A 42 -2.35 11.31 11.43
N LEU A 43 -2.80 12.53 11.19
CA LEU A 43 -3.24 12.95 9.85
C LEU A 43 -2.14 12.69 8.81
N PRO A 44 -2.50 12.14 7.64
CA PRO A 44 -1.53 11.93 6.57
C PRO A 44 -0.87 13.23 6.12
N ARG A 45 0.38 13.14 5.71
CA ARG A 45 1.12 14.27 5.13
C ARG A 45 0.55 14.68 3.77
N PHE A 46 0.19 13.67 2.97
CA PHE A 46 -0.40 13.89 1.65
C PHE A 46 -1.91 13.74 1.71
N SER A 47 -2.62 14.58 0.96
CA SER A 47 -4.08 14.46 0.82
C SER A 47 -4.47 13.11 0.22
N LEU A 48 -5.72 12.72 0.38
CA LEU A 48 -6.24 11.50 -0.24
C LEU A 48 -6.02 11.52 -1.75
N GLU A 49 -6.34 12.60 -2.42
CA GLU A 49 -6.18 12.72 -3.88
C GLU A 49 -4.72 12.62 -4.32
N GLN A 50 -3.82 13.28 -3.58
CA GLN A 50 -2.37 13.17 -3.85
C GLN A 50 -1.88 11.72 -3.73
N ARG A 51 -2.30 11.00 -2.69
CA ARG A 51 -1.92 9.58 -2.51
C ARG A 51 -2.48 8.70 -3.61
N LEU A 52 -3.73 8.89 -4.00
CA LEU A 52 -4.34 8.17 -5.12
C LEU A 52 -3.61 8.43 -6.44
N GLU A 53 -3.25 9.69 -6.71
CA GLU A 53 -2.53 10.07 -7.92
C GLU A 53 -1.13 9.43 -7.97
N LEU A 54 -0.39 9.44 -6.85
CA LEU A 54 0.92 8.77 -6.75
C LEU A 54 0.82 7.28 -7.04
N ILE A 55 -0.21 6.61 -6.49
CA ILE A 55 -0.41 5.18 -6.73
C ILE A 55 -0.77 4.91 -8.19
N ARG A 56 -1.69 5.68 -8.77
CA ARG A 56 -2.07 5.54 -10.19
C ARG A 56 -0.87 5.67 -11.12
N ASP A 57 0.01 6.63 -10.83
CA ASP A 57 1.23 6.81 -11.61
C ASP A 57 2.20 5.63 -11.44
N ALA A 58 2.38 5.16 -10.20
CA ALA A 58 3.30 4.06 -9.89
C ALA A 58 2.87 2.72 -10.51
N VAL A 59 1.57 2.44 -10.60
CA VAL A 59 1.03 1.17 -11.12
C VAL A 59 0.64 1.23 -12.59
N ARG A 60 0.93 2.34 -13.26
CA ARG A 60 0.67 2.49 -14.70
C ARG A 60 1.33 1.35 -15.48
N GLY A 61 0.56 0.69 -16.31
CA GLY A 61 1.03 -0.44 -17.11
C GLY A 61 0.88 -1.81 -16.43
N ILE A 62 0.24 -1.89 -15.26
CA ILE A 62 -0.18 -3.16 -14.67
C ILE A 62 -1.69 -3.31 -14.91
N ASP A 63 -2.06 -4.06 -15.93
CA ASP A 63 -3.41 -4.02 -16.53
C ASP A 63 -4.53 -4.45 -15.59
N ASN A 64 -4.26 -5.36 -14.65
CA ASN A 64 -5.23 -5.91 -13.72
C ASN A 64 -5.25 -5.20 -12.35
N VAL A 65 -4.49 -4.10 -12.19
CA VAL A 65 -4.49 -3.29 -10.98
C VAL A 65 -5.50 -2.15 -11.10
N ARG A 66 -6.29 -1.94 -10.05
CA ARG A 66 -7.25 -0.85 -9.91
C ARG A 66 -6.94 -0.06 -8.65
N VAL A 67 -6.89 1.25 -8.76
CA VAL A 67 -6.64 2.16 -7.62
C VAL A 67 -7.96 2.69 -7.12
N ALA A 68 -8.18 2.61 -5.80
CA ALA A 68 -9.44 2.97 -5.20
C ALA A 68 -9.27 3.53 -3.78
N HIS A 69 -10.35 4.08 -3.26
CA HIS A 69 -10.50 4.45 -1.87
C HIS A 69 -11.74 3.76 -1.32
N PHE A 70 -11.53 2.84 -0.39
CA PHE A 70 -12.62 2.13 0.27
C PHE A 70 -12.50 2.29 1.78
N GLU A 71 -13.62 2.55 2.42
CA GLU A 71 -13.69 2.49 3.88
C GLU A 71 -13.62 1.05 4.39
N HIS A 72 -14.12 0.09 3.59
CA HIS A 72 -14.09 -1.33 3.91
C HIS A 72 -13.87 -2.19 2.66
N CYS A 73 -13.02 -3.21 2.77
CA CYS A 73 -12.71 -4.16 1.69
C CYS A 73 -13.93 -4.96 1.17
N ARG A 74 -15.01 -5.02 1.94
CA ARG A 74 -16.28 -5.68 1.54
C ARG A 74 -16.94 -5.08 0.31
N LEU A 75 -16.70 -3.80 0.04
CA LEU A 75 -17.42 -3.06 -1.00
C LEU A 75 -17.10 -3.52 -2.42
N VAL A 76 -16.01 -4.27 -2.61
CA VAL A 76 -15.58 -4.74 -3.95
C VAL A 76 -15.76 -6.24 -4.16
N GLY A 77 -16.35 -6.96 -3.21
CA GLY A 77 -16.47 -8.41 -3.30
C GLY A 77 -15.12 -9.12 -3.32
N ALA A 78 -14.15 -8.64 -2.54
CA ALA A 78 -12.83 -9.23 -2.50
C ALA A 78 -12.86 -10.62 -1.84
N ASP A 79 -12.12 -11.55 -2.42
CA ASP A 79 -11.89 -12.88 -1.88
C ASP A 79 -10.72 -12.89 -0.89
N CYS A 80 -9.82 -11.93 -1.02
CA CYS A 80 -8.54 -11.93 -0.34
C CYS A 80 -8.05 -10.51 -0.03
N ILE A 81 -7.38 -10.37 1.12
CA ILE A 81 -6.61 -9.18 1.48
C ILE A 81 -5.12 -9.54 1.38
N VAL A 82 -4.36 -8.74 0.66
CA VAL A 82 -2.90 -8.85 0.57
C VAL A 82 -2.26 -7.88 1.55
N ARG A 83 -1.28 -8.37 2.30
CA ARG A 83 -0.47 -7.56 3.23
C ARG A 83 1.01 -7.84 3.03
N GLY A 84 1.83 -6.79 3.07
CA GLY A 84 3.28 -6.92 3.05
C GLY A 84 3.85 -7.10 4.45
N ILE A 85 4.82 -7.99 4.59
CA ILE A 85 5.54 -8.25 5.85
C ILE A 85 7.02 -7.90 5.65
N ARG A 86 7.55 -6.99 6.45
CA ARG A 86 8.96 -6.57 6.42
C ARG A 86 9.77 -7.20 7.55
N SER A 87 9.13 -7.46 8.70
CA SER A 87 9.79 -7.95 9.91
C SER A 87 8.87 -8.83 10.73
N GLY A 88 9.43 -9.52 11.73
CA GLY A 88 8.65 -10.33 12.66
C GLY A 88 7.63 -9.51 13.47
N GLN A 89 7.94 -8.25 13.78
CA GLN A 89 7.00 -7.36 14.47
C GLN A 89 5.76 -7.06 13.62
N ASP A 90 5.91 -6.93 12.31
CA ASP A 90 4.78 -6.77 11.40
C ASP A 90 3.83 -7.97 11.46
N VAL A 91 4.36 -9.19 11.60
CA VAL A 91 3.56 -10.42 11.64
C VAL A 91 2.55 -10.41 12.78
N GLU A 92 2.95 -10.03 13.99
CA GLU A 92 2.05 -10.00 15.15
C GLU A 92 0.94 -8.97 14.97
N TYR A 93 1.29 -7.78 14.50
CA TYR A 93 0.31 -6.73 14.22
C TYR A 93 -0.68 -7.16 13.13
N GLU A 94 -0.18 -7.71 12.03
CA GLU A 94 -0.99 -8.15 10.90
C GLU A 94 -1.89 -9.34 11.26
N ARG A 95 -1.45 -10.26 12.12
CA ARG A 95 -2.29 -11.33 12.65
C ARG A 95 -3.47 -10.81 13.47
N MET A 96 -3.25 -9.76 14.25
CA MET A 96 -4.33 -9.10 14.98
C MET A 96 -5.37 -8.52 14.02
N LEU A 97 -4.92 -7.82 12.96
CA LEU A 97 -5.81 -7.26 11.95
C LEU A 97 -6.55 -8.36 11.17
N GLU A 98 -5.88 -9.45 10.86
CA GLU A 98 -6.49 -10.61 10.20
C GLU A 98 -7.64 -11.18 11.05
N SER A 99 -7.43 -11.34 12.34
CA SER A 99 -8.44 -11.84 13.26
C SER A 99 -9.68 -10.93 13.31
N VAL A 100 -9.48 -9.61 13.23
CA VAL A 100 -10.58 -8.63 13.14
C VAL A 100 -11.31 -8.76 11.80
N ASN A 101 -10.57 -8.86 10.70
CA ASN A 101 -11.15 -9.02 9.37
C ASN A 101 -11.99 -10.30 9.26
N LYS A 102 -11.53 -11.42 9.81
CA LYS A 102 -12.28 -12.68 9.87
C LYS A 102 -13.57 -12.59 10.68
N LYS A 103 -13.61 -11.77 11.73
CA LYS A 103 -14.86 -11.49 12.48
C LYS A 103 -15.85 -10.67 11.65
N LEU A 104 -15.34 -9.76 10.82
CA LEU A 104 -16.18 -8.93 9.96
C LEU A 104 -16.71 -9.70 8.75
N ASP A 105 -15.88 -10.54 8.15
CA ASP A 105 -16.27 -11.46 7.07
C ASP A 105 -15.39 -12.71 7.08
N SER A 106 -15.96 -13.82 7.52
CA SER A 106 -15.25 -15.09 7.64
C SER A 106 -14.79 -15.69 6.29
N ARG A 107 -15.31 -15.21 5.17
CA ARG A 107 -14.97 -15.68 3.83
C ARG A 107 -13.66 -15.08 3.31
N ILE A 108 -13.28 -13.89 3.78
CA ILE A 108 -12.10 -13.18 3.32
C ILE A 108 -10.85 -13.83 3.92
N GLU A 109 -9.92 -14.24 3.06
CA GLU A 109 -8.60 -14.71 3.46
C GLU A 109 -7.58 -13.55 3.46
N THR A 110 -6.56 -13.68 4.31
CA THR A 110 -5.42 -12.74 4.29
C THR A 110 -4.18 -13.48 3.82
N ILE A 111 -3.51 -12.93 2.82
CA ILE A 111 -2.26 -13.44 2.28
C ILE A 111 -1.13 -12.49 2.62
N PHE A 112 -0.08 -13.02 3.25
CA PHE A 112 1.11 -12.27 3.57
C PHE A 112 2.19 -12.49 2.52
N LEU A 113 2.70 -11.40 1.95
CA LEU A 113 3.86 -11.42 1.08
C LEU A 113 5.06 -10.82 1.82
N LEU A 114 6.14 -11.57 1.89
CA LEU A 114 7.38 -11.07 2.48
C LEU A 114 8.01 -10.04 1.55
N SER A 115 8.42 -8.91 2.11
CA SER A 115 9.20 -7.91 1.39
C SER A 115 10.55 -8.52 0.98
N LYS A 116 11.03 -8.13 -0.20
CA LYS A 116 12.38 -8.48 -0.61
C LYS A 116 13.41 -7.84 0.32
N PRO A 117 14.58 -8.47 0.52
CA PRO A 117 15.60 -7.92 1.41
C PRO A 117 15.97 -6.46 1.13
N GLU A 118 16.05 -6.07 -0.14
CA GLU A 118 16.35 -4.71 -0.55
C GLU A 118 15.29 -3.67 -0.15
N TYR A 119 14.07 -4.09 0.18
CA TYR A 119 12.96 -3.21 0.56
C TYR A 119 12.56 -3.29 2.03
N CYS A 120 13.15 -4.21 2.81
CA CYS A 120 12.76 -4.43 4.21
C CYS A 120 12.91 -3.19 5.10
N HIS A 121 13.83 -2.29 4.79
CA HIS A 121 14.08 -1.06 5.54
C HIS A 121 13.21 0.12 5.07
N ILE A 122 12.49 -0.03 3.95
CA ILE A 122 11.71 1.05 3.35
C ILE A 122 10.30 1.08 3.93
N SER A 123 9.92 2.23 4.47
CA SER A 123 8.57 2.48 4.97
C SER A 123 8.14 3.92 4.65
N SER A 124 6.84 4.16 4.64
CA SER A 124 6.31 5.53 4.50
C SER A 124 6.80 6.44 5.64
N SER A 125 6.94 5.90 6.86
CA SER A 125 7.47 6.66 8.00
C SER A 125 8.92 7.10 7.77
N LEU A 126 9.77 6.22 7.25
CA LEU A 126 11.14 6.56 6.89
C LEU A 126 11.16 7.68 5.83
N VAL A 127 10.36 7.55 4.79
CA VAL A 127 10.28 8.57 3.73
C VAL A 127 9.91 9.93 4.31
N ARG A 128 8.88 10.00 5.15
CA ARG A 128 8.48 11.27 5.79
C ARG A 128 9.57 11.85 6.68
N GLN A 129 10.27 11.03 7.45
CA GLN A 129 11.40 11.47 8.28
C GLN A 129 12.54 12.05 7.44
N LEU A 130 12.88 11.42 6.33
CA LEU A 130 13.93 11.92 5.43
C LEU A 130 13.52 13.24 4.76
N MET A 131 12.25 13.36 4.37
CA MET A 131 11.71 14.62 3.85
C MET A 131 11.81 15.75 4.88
N ASP A 132 11.54 15.49 6.16
CA ASP A 132 11.59 16.48 7.23
C ASP A 132 13.01 17.04 7.46
N ILE A 133 14.03 16.28 7.14
CA ILE A 133 15.43 16.68 7.23
C ILE A 133 16.07 16.97 5.86
N ASN A 134 15.25 17.12 4.82
CA ASN A 134 15.68 17.43 3.45
C ASN A 134 16.70 16.46 2.84
N ILE A 135 16.59 15.18 3.18
CA ILE A 135 17.36 14.11 2.51
C ILE A 135 16.56 13.58 1.32
N GLY A 136 17.27 13.32 0.20
CA GLY A 136 16.66 12.79 -1.02
C GLY A 136 16.00 11.43 -0.81
N ILE A 137 14.86 11.22 -1.47
CA ILE A 137 14.01 10.03 -1.36
C ILE A 137 13.74 9.37 -2.71
N GLU A 138 14.53 9.71 -3.72
CA GLU A 138 14.32 9.31 -5.12
C GLU A 138 14.32 7.79 -5.27
N ASP A 139 15.16 7.10 -4.48
CA ASP A 139 15.25 5.63 -4.49
C ASP A 139 14.16 4.94 -3.69
N LEU A 140 13.35 5.68 -2.94
CA LEU A 140 12.36 5.13 -2.00
C LEU A 140 10.92 5.25 -2.49
N VAL A 141 10.66 6.17 -3.41
CA VAL A 141 9.32 6.46 -3.94
C VAL A 141 9.31 6.25 -5.45
N PRO A 142 8.33 5.51 -6.00
CA PRO A 142 8.22 5.32 -7.44
C PRO A 142 8.07 6.67 -8.17
N ASN A 143 8.81 6.83 -9.27
CA ASN A 143 8.73 8.01 -10.14
C ASN A 143 8.93 9.35 -9.42
N ALA A 144 9.72 9.38 -8.36
CA ALA A 144 9.99 10.58 -7.57
C ALA A 144 10.57 11.75 -8.38
N GLU A 145 11.31 11.44 -9.44
CA GLU A 145 11.88 12.42 -10.38
C GLU A 145 10.86 13.01 -11.33
N ASN A 146 9.74 12.34 -11.53
CA ASN A 146 8.70 12.72 -12.49
C ASN A 146 7.57 13.51 -11.82
N GLY A 147 7.51 14.75 -12.08
CA GLY A 147 6.38 15.65 -12.04
C GLY A 147 5.41 15.63 -10.86
N ILE A 148 4.76 14.50 -10.52
CA ILE A 148 3.69 14.47 -9.51
C ILE A 148 4.28 14.67 -8.12
N PHE A 149 5.21 13.81 -7.73
CA PHE A 149 5.82 13.89 -6.39
C PHE A 149 6.60 15.19 -6.20
N LYS A 150 7.32 15.62 -7.22
CA LYS A 150 8.07 16.88 -7.20
C LYS A 150 7.15 18.09 -7.02
N ARG A 151 6.03 18.15 -7.75
CA ARG A 151 5.02 19.23 -7.59
C ARG A 151 4.36 19.25 -6.22
N MET A 152 4.29 18.12 -5.53
CA MET A 152 3.70 18.03 -4.19
C MET A 152 4.65 18.48 -3.08
N ASN A 153 5.95 18.54 -3.37
CA ASN A 153 6.99 18.97 -2.42
C ASN A 153 7.45 20.42 -2.62
N ASP A 154 7.14 21.01 -3.74
CA ASP A 154 7.37 22.42 -4.01
C ASP A 154 6.21 23.26 -3.44
#